data_7321ed8ac82371d62d158a1d298d68e2
#
_entry.id   7321ed8ac82371d62d158a1d298d68e2
#
_cell.length_a   1.000
_cell.length_b   1.000
_cell.length_c   1.000
_cell.angle_alpha   90.00
_cell.angle_beta   90.00
_cell.angle_gamma   90.00
#
_symmetry.space_group_name_H-M   'P 1'
#
loop_
_entity.id
_entity.type
_entity.pdbx_description
1 polymer ?
#
loop_
_entity_poly.entity_id
_entity_poly.type
_entity_poly.pdbx_seq_one_letter_code
_entity_poly.pdbx_strand_id
1 'polypeptide(L)'
;MNIETAEKIARQLHEGQFRADGVTPYIEHPKAVAGLVKEYGGSEKSICVAWLHDIMEENAEGTRKLLGLNRIDSKARFIMDMRGREDWSGVLFDLARISDHWEPDQKEIKERGKVVYLAKLLLTASSDMLLVKLCDMLANIRESKGTRKSQEKRYRKAVRCFSELGDKSLTEAHKKLIAAILDRTPV
;
A
#
# COMPACT_ATOMS: atom_id res chain seq x y z
N MET A 1 2.07 0.49 18.17
CA MET A 1 0.68 0.47 17.63
C MET A 1 0.25 -0.97 17.52
N ASN A 2 -1.00 -1.28 17.86
CA ASN A 2 -1.62 -2.59 17.65
C ASN A 2 -2.66 -2.52 16.51
N ILE A 3 -3.14 -3.68 16.07
CA ILE A 3 -4.07 -3.81 14.94
C ILE A 3 -5.38 -3.06 15.19
N GLU A 4 -5.93 -3.15 16.41
CA GLU A 4 -7.20 -2.48 16.77
C GLU A 4 -7.10 -0.96 16.63
N THR A 5 -5.98 -0.39 17.09
CA THR A 5 -5.70 1.04 16.95
C THR A 5 -5.57 1.44 15.48
N ALA A 6 -4.85 0.65 14.67
CA ALA A 6 -4.68 0.91 13.24
C ALA A 6 -6.02 0.87 12.50
N GLU A 7 -6.86 -0.13 12.78
CA GLU A 7 -8.21 -0.24 12.22
C GLU A 7 -9.09 0.96 12.59
N LYS A 8 -9.10 1.37 13.87
CA LYS A 8 -9.87 2.53 14.34
C LYS A 8 -9.48 3.81 13.61
N ILE A 9 -8.18 4.03 13.44
CA ILE A 9 -7.65 5.19 12.73
C ILE A 9 -8.04 5.15 11.24
N ALA A 10 -7.89 4.00 10.58
CA ALA A 10 -8.29 3.84 9.20
C ALA A 10 -9.78 4.15 9.01
N ARG A 11 -10.66 3.63 9.89
CA ARG A 11 -12.10 3.91 9.85
C ARG A 11 -12.40 5.41 10.02
N GLN A 12 -11.74 6.07 10.96
CA GLN A 12 -11.91 7.50 11.20
C GLN A 12 -11.47 8.35 10.00
N LEU A 13 -10.32 8.02 9.39
CA LEU A 13 -9.77 8.81 8.29
C LEU A 13 -10.47 8.55 6.94
N HIS A 14 -11.11 7.39 6.78
CA HIS A 14 -11.89 7.04 5.59
C HIS A 14 -13.41 7.22 5.78
N GLU A 15 -13.85 7.84 6.89
CA GLU A 15 -15.27 8.10 7.12
C GLU A 15 -15.86 8.97 6.02
N GLY A 16 -17.00 8.56 5.46
CA GLY A 16 -17.68 9.26 4.37
C GLY A 16 -17.02 9.17 3.00
N GLN A 17 -15.90 8.46 2.87
CA GLN A 17 -15.26 8.23 1.58
C GLN A 17 -15.80 6.96 0.90
N PHE A 18 -15.84 6.96 -0.42
CA PHE A 18 -16.30 5.85 -1.25
C PHE A 18 -15.24 5.47 -2.28
N ARG A 19 -15.26 4.20 -2.70
CA ARG A 19 -14.47 3.72 -3.83
C ARG A 19 -14.96 4.36 -5.13
N ALA A 20 -14.22 4.17 -6.21
CA ALA A 20 -14.52 4.77 -7.53
C ALA A 20 -15.91 4.39 -8.11
N ASP A 21 -16.59 3.40 -7.54
CA ASP A 21 -17.98 3.05 -7.88
C ASP A 21 -19.02 4.00 -7.25
N GLY A 22 -18.60 4.86 -6.33
CA GLY A 22 -19.44 5.82 -5.63
C GLY A 22 -20.39 5.21 -4.57
N VAL A 23 -20.30 3.91 -4.32
CA VAL A 23 -21.23 3.18 -3.43
C VAL A 23 -20.50 2.40 -2.34
N THR A 24 -19.41 1.73 -2.67
CA THR A 24 -18.63 0.94 -1.72
C THR A 24 -17.86 1.85 -0.78
N PRO A 25 -18.05 1.77 0.56
CA PRO A 25 -17.26 2.54 1.52
C PRO A 25 -15.77 2.28 1.33
N TYR A 26 -14.95 3.35 1.36
CA TYR A 26 -13.51 3.22 1.09
C TYR A 26 -12.82 2.25 2.04
N ILE A 27 -13.26 2.21 3.30
CA ILE A 27 -12.68 1.37 4.36
C ILE A 27 -12.69 -0.14 4.02
N GLU A 28 -13.55 -0.60 3.12
CA GLU A 28 -13.57 -2.01 2.73
C GLU A 28 -12.29 -2.43 2.00
N HIS A 29 -11.59 -1.50 1.33
CA HIS A 29 -10.30 -1.77 0.71
C HIS A 29 -9.17 -2.00 1.73
N PRO A 30 -8.83 -1.09 2.65
CA PRO A 30 -7.84 -1.36 3.69
C PRO A 30 -8.16 -2.63 4.51
N LYS A 31 -9.43 -2.88 4.79
CA LYS A 31 -9.87 -4.11 5.46
C LYS A 31 -9.54 -5.36 4.65
N ALA A 32 -9.80 -5.35 3.34
CA ALA A 32 -9.47 -6.47 2.45
C ALA A 32 -7.95 -6.69 2.38
N VAL A 33 -7.16 -5.61 2.27
CA VAL A 33 -5.69 -5.70 2.24
C VAL A 33 -5.16 -6.25 3.56
N ALA A 34 -5.63 -5.76 4.72
CA ALA A 34 -5.23 -6.26 6.04
C ALA A 34 -5.61 -7.75 6.23
N GLY A 35 -6.78 -8.15 5.72
CA GLY A 35 -7.22 -9.55 5.70
C GLY A 35 -6.28 -10.45 4.90
N LEU A 36 -5.89 -10.02 3.69
CA LEU A 36 -4.90 -10.71 2.86
C LEU A 36 -3.54 -10.80 3.55
N VAL A 37 -3.02 -9.70 4.09
CA VAL A 37 -1.74 -9.70 4.80
C VAL A 37 -1.74 -10.71 5.95
N LYS A 38 -2.84 -10.79 6.72
CA LYS A 38 -3.02 -11.77 7.79
C LYS A 38 -3.08 -13.20 7.23
N GLU A 39 -3.84 -13.45 6.16
CA GLU A 39 -3.98 -14.75 5.50
C GLU A 39 -2.62 -15.28 5.00
N TYR A 40 -1.79 -14.40 4.46
CA TYR A 40 -0.45 -14.74 3.97
C TYR A 40 0.63 -14.69 5.06
N GLY A 41 0.27 -14.64 6.34
CA GLY A 41 1.19 -14.76 7.47
C GLY A 41 2.02 -13.51 7.76
N GLY A 42 1.52 -12.33 7.39
CA GLY A 42 2.17 -11.05 7.71
C GLY A 42 2.23 -10.79 9.22
N SER A 43 3.26 -10.06 9.63
CA SER A 43 3.45 -9.63 11.02
C SER A 43 2.33 -8.68 11.48
N GLU A 44 2.14 -8.52 12.79
CA GLU A 44 1.21 -7.53 13.35
C GLU A 44 1.50 -6.12 12.80
N LYS A 45 2.77 -5.75 12.67
CA LYS A 45 3.20 -4.50 12.07
C LYS A 45 2.75 -4.39 10.61
N SER A 46 2.91 -5.44 9.81
CA SER A 46 2.48 -5.45 8.41
C SER A 46 0.96 -5.31 8.28
N ILE A 47 0.19 -5.90 9.20
CA ILE A 47 -1.27 -5.75 9.26
C ILE A 47 -1.65 -4.31 9.61
N CYS A 48 -0.96 -3.67 10.58
CA CYS A 48 -1.17 -2.25 10.88
C CYS A 48 -0.87 -1.36 9.66
N VAL A 49 0.23 -1.62 8.94
CA VAL A 49 0.56 -0.90 7.70
C VAL A 49 -0.52 -1.10 6.65
N ALA A 50 -1.05 -2.31 6.51
CA ALA A 50 -2.12 -2.60 5.56
C ALA A 50 -3.42 -1.83 5.87
N TRP A 51 -3.80 -1.68 7.13
CA TRP A 51 -4.93 -0.85 7.53
C TRP A 51 -4.75 0.63 7.18
N LEU A 52 -3.51 1.13 7.20
CA LEU A 52 -3.19 2.55 7.09
C LEU A 52 -2.58 2.94 5.73
N HIS A 53 -2.40 2.00 4.79
CA HIS A 53 -1.56 2.21 3.62
C HIS A 53 -2.00 3.37 2.71
N ASP A 54 -3.30 3.64 2.65
CA ASP A 54 -3.88 4.69 1.79
C ASP A 54 -4.16 6.02 2.50
N ILE A 55 -4.01 6.12 3.84
CA ILE A 55 -4.38 7.34 4.58
C ILE A 55 -3.66 8.60 4.10
N MET A 56 -2.41 8.44 3.64
CA MET A 56 -1.61 9.56 3.13
C MET A 56 -2.09 10.03 1.75
N GLU A 57 -2.57 9.10 0.93
CA GLU A 57 -3.01 9.38 -0.43
C GLU A 57 -4.43 9.95 -0.44
N GLU A 58 -5.32 9.38 0.38
CA GLU A 58 -6.75 9.66 0.36
C GLU A 58 -7.18 10.73 1.38
N ASN A 59 -6.43 10.94 2.46
CA ASN A 59 -6.75 11.92 3.50
C ASN A 59 -5.49 12.51 4.15
N ALA A 60 -4.65 13.18 3.36
CA ALA A 60 -3.40 13.80 3.84
C ALA A 60 -3.65 14.82 4.96
N GLU A 61 -4.70 15.64 4.85
CA GLU A 61 -5.01 16.66 5.86
C GLU A 61 -5.51 16.03 7.18
N GLY A 62 -6.39 15.02 7.12
CA GLY A 62 -6.82 14.27 8.30
C GLY A 62 -5.64 13.57 8.96
N THR A 63 -4.78 12.95 8.16
CA THR A 63 -3.56 12.28 8.63
C THR A 63 -2.61 13.28 9.30
N ARG A 64 -2.41 14.46 8.70
CA ARG A 64 -1.62 15.55 9.26
C ARG A 64 -2.12 15.99 10.65
N LYS A 65 -3.43 16.22 10.76
CA LYS A 65 -4.08 16.61 12.02
C LYS A 65 -3.95 15.52 13.09
N LEU A 66 -4.24 14.28 12.73
CA LEU A 66 -4.15 13.15 13.63
C LEU A 66 -2.74 12.99 14.20
N LEU A 67 -1.73 13.18 13.37
CA LEU A 67 -0.33 13.08 13.76
C LEU A 67 0.20 14.36 14.44
N GLY A 68 -0.58 15.43 14.52
CA GLY A 68 -0.16 16.71 15.11
C GLY A 68 1.00 17.34 14.35
N LEU A 69 1.04 17.17 13.03
CA LEU A 69 2.11 17.73 12.18
C LEU A 69 1.74 19.10 11.64
N ASN A 70 2.70 20.02 11.59
CA ASN A 70 2.46 21.34 11.02
C ASN A 70 2.18 21.25 9.51
N ARG A 71 2.88 20.35 8.81
CA ARG A 71 2.67 20.08 7.37
C ARG A 71 3.22 18.71 6.99
N ILE A 72 2.69 18.15 5.91
CA ILE A 72 3.22 16.93 5.26
C ILE A 72 3.57 17.32 3.82
N ASP A 73 4.77 17.85 3.59
CA ASP A 73 5.22 18.36 2.30
C ASP A 73 6.30 17.51 1.64
N SER A 74 6.97 16.66 2.41
CA SER A 74 7.96 15.76 1.86
C SER A 74 8.13 14.48 2.67
N LYS A 75 8.49 13.40 2.00
CA LYS A 75 8.80 12.10 2.61
C LYS A 75 9.89 12.23 3.68
N ALA A 76 10.96 12.97 3.38
CA ALA A 76 12.06 13.16 4.31
C ALA A 76 11.60 13.88 5.59
N ARG A 77 10.81 14.94 5.47
CA ARG A 77 10.26 15.69 6.58
C ARG A 77 9.34 14.82 7.43
N PHE A 78 8.42 14.11 6.80
CA PHE A 78 7.52 13.18 7.48
C PHE A 78 8.31 12.13 8.30
N ILE A 79 9.32 11.51 7.70
CA ILE A 79 10.19 10.54 8.38
C ILE A 79 10.93 11.18 9.55
N MET A 80 11.42 12.43 9.41
CA MET A 80 12.12 13.15 10.48
C MET A 80 11.17 13.50 11.64
N ASP A 81 9.99 14.00 11.34
CA ASP A 81 8.99 14.39 12.34
C ASP A 81 8.44 13.16 13.11
N MET A 82 8.53 11.97 12.50
CA MET A 82 8.12 10.71 13.13
C MET A 82 9.23 10.03 13.94
N ARG A 83 10.47 10.50 13.86
CA ARG A 83 11.55 9.99 14.72
C ARG A 83 11.25 10.31 16.17
N GLY A 84 11.31 9.29 17.04
CA GLY A 84 11.02 9.42 18.48
C GLY A 84 9.56 9.13 18.86
N ARG A 85 8.68 8.82 17.92
CA ARG A 85 7.36 8.25 18.22
C ARG A 85 7.46 6.73 18.26
N GLU A 86 7.86 6.19 19.42
CA GLU A 86 8.15 4.75 19.60
C GLU A 86 6.97 3.86 19.26
N ASP A 87 5.75 4.30 19.55
CA ASP A 87 4.50 3.57 19.32
C ASP A 87 4.12 3.43 17.83
N TRP A 88 4.58 4.37 16.99
CA TRP A 88 4.23 4.44 15.56
C TRP A 88 5.41 4.33 14.61
N SER A 89 6.64 4.55 15.08
CA SER A 89 7.81 4.81 14.23
C SER A 89 8.01 3.76 13.13
N GLY A 90 7.87 2.49 13.46
CA GLY A 90 8.04 1.41 12.48
C GLY A 90 6.94 1.38 11.41
N VAL A 91 5.67 1.60 11.79
CA VAL A 91 4.52 1.58 10.88
C VAL A 91 4.57 2.79 9.94
N LEU A 92 4.78 3.98 10.48
CA LEU A 92 4.80 5.22 9.70
C LEU A 92 5.98 5.31 8.74
N PHE A 93 7.13 4.76 9.11
CA PHE A 93 8.28 4.66 8.22
C PHE A 93 7.97 3.79 7.00
N ASP A 94 7.33 2.67 7.23
CA ASP A 94 6.93 1.75 6.17
C ASP A 94 5.82 2.33 5.29
N LEU A 95 4.83 3.02 5.88
CA LEU A 95 3.82 3.78 5.14
C LEU A 95 4.44 4.82 4.20
N ALA A 96 5.37 5.62 4.71
CA ALA A 96 6.07 6.61 3.90
C ALA A 96 6.82 5.99 2.71
N ARG A 97 7.22 4.72 2.81
CA ARG A 97 7.95 4.02 1.74
C ARG A 97 7.04 3.45 0.66
N ILE A 98 5.82 3.06 0.99
CA ILE A 98 4.89 2.42 0.03
C ILE A 98 3.89 3.40 -0.58
N SER A 99 3.67 4.57 0.03
CA SER A 99 2.83 5.62 -0.53
C SER A 99 3.51 6.33 -1.70
N ASP A 100 2.76 6.61 -2.75
CA ASP A 100 3.20 7.39 -3.90
C ASP A 100 2.72 8.85 -3.86
N HIS A 101 2.22 9.29 -2.71
CA HIS A 101 1.73 10.66 -2.48
C HIS A 101 2.82 11.75 -2.63
N TRP A 102 4.09 11.39 -2.46
CA TRP A 102 5.19 12.34 -2.41
C TRP A 102 5.57 12.92 -3.77
N GLU A 103 5.87 14.22 -3.82
CA GLU A 103 6.25 14.90 -5.06
C GLU A 103 7.36 14.20 -5.88
N PRO A 104 8.46 13.72 -5.28
CA PRO A 104 9.47 12.97 -6.02
C PRO A 104 8.94 11.70 -6.69
N ASP A 105 8.03 10.98 -6.01
CA ASP A 105 7.42 9.77 -6.55
C ASP A 105 6.47 10.11 -7.69
N GLN A 106 5.67 11.15 -7.56
CA GLN A 106 4.79 11.65 -8.62
C GLN A 106 5.58 12.14 -9.84
N LYS A 107 6.71 12.80 -9.64
CA LYS A 107 7.61 13.21 -10.72
C LYS A 107 8.16 11.99 -11.46
N GLU A 108 8.66 10.97 -10.75
CA GLU A 108 9.16 9.73 -11.37
C GLU A 108 8.05 9.00 -12.16
N ILE A 109 6.84 8.94 -11.61
CA ILE A 109 5.69 8.35 -12.30
C ILE A 109 5.38 9.09 -13.60
N LYS A 110 5.42 10.41 -13.60
CA LYS A 110 5.19 11.23 -14.80
C LYS A 110 6.28 11.02 -15.87
N GLU A 111 7.54 10.94 -15.46
CA GLU A 111 8.70 10.84 -16.37
C GLU A 111 8.88 9.41 -16.91
N ARG A 112 8.75 8.41 -16.07
CA ARG A 112 9.11 7.01 -16.38
C ARG A 112 7.91 6.06 -16.49
N GLY A 113 6.74 6.52 -16.04
CA GLY A 113 5.50 5.75 -16.03
C GLY A 113 5.30 4.89 -14.79
N LYS A 114 4.03 4.70 -14.43
CA LYS A 114 3.60 3.99 -13.22
C LYS A 114 4.11 2.54 -13.13
N VAL A 115 4.29 1.85 -14.26
CA VAL A 115 4.80 0.47 -14.27
C VAL A 115 6.24 0.40 -13.78
N VAL A 116 7.10 1.30 -14.26
CA VAL A 116 8.53 1.36 -13.87
C VAL A 116 8.64 1.72 -12.40
N TYR A 117 7.89 2.72 -11.96
CA TYR A 117 7.82 3.12 -10.56
C TYR A 117 7.41 1.94 -9.65
N LEU A 118 6.32 1.24 -9.98
CA LEU A 118 5.84 0.11 -9.19
C LEU A 118 6.85 -1.05 -9.17
N ALA A 119 7.48 -1.39 -10.30
CA ALA A 119 8.49 -2.44 -10.34
C ALA A 119 9.70 -2.08 -9.45
N LYS A 120 10.16 -0.83 -9.50
CA LYS A 120 11.23 -0.31 -8.63
C LYS A 120 10.82 -0.36 -7.14
N LEU A 121 9.60 0.04 -6.82
CA LEU A 121 9.06 -0.03 -5.46
C LEU A 121 9.12 -1.47 -4.93
N LEU A 122 8.65 -2.45 -5.72
CA LEU A 122 8.70 -3.87 -5.35
C LEU A 122 10.14 -4.36 -5.14
N LEU A 123 11.08 -3.95 -5.99
CA LEU A 123 12.50 -4.31 -5.89
C LEU A 123 13.16 -3.75 -4.62
N THR A 124 12.80 -2.54 -4.21
CA THR A 124 13.42 -1.84 -3.08
C THR A 124 12.71 -2.02 -1.75
N ALA A 125 11.48 -2.54 -1.75
CA ALA A 125 10.69 -2.78 -0.55
C ALA A 125 11.37 -3.80 0.38
N SER A 126 11.22 -3.66 1.71
CA SER A 126 11.51 -4.74 2.65
C SER A 126 10.57 -5.93 2.41
N SER A 127 10.86 -7.10 3.00
CA SER A 127 10.00 -8.28 2.86
C SER A 127 8.56 -7.98 3.28
N ASP A 128 8.38 -7.34 4.44
CA ASP A 128 7.05 -6.96 4.96
C ASP A 128 6.32 -5.98 4.05
N MET A 129 7.04 -4.98 3.52
CA MET A 129 6.46 -3.99 2.61
C MET A 129 6.10 -4.58 1.25
N LEU A 130 6.92 -5.50 0.76
CA LEU A 130 6.61 -6.27 -0.44
C LEU A 130 5.31 -7.05 -0.27
N LEU A 131 5.15 -7.73 0.88
CA LEU A 131 3.92 -8.45 1.21
C LEU A 131 2.69 -7.53 1.17
N VAL A 132 2.75 -6.40 1.88
CA VAL A 132 1.64 -5.43 1.91
C VAL A 132 1.31 -4.91 0.51
N LYS A 133 2.33 -4.53 -0.28
CA LYS A 133 2.09 -3.97 -1.63
C LYS A 133 1.56 -5.01 -2.62
N LEU A 134 1.98 -6.25 -2.52
CA LEU A 134 1.40 -7.34 -3.33
C LEU A 134 -0.05 -7.63 -2.92
N CYS A 135 -0.37 -7.60 -1.62
CA CYS A 135 -1.75 -7.74 -1.13
C CYS A 135 -2.65 -6.60 -1.62
N ASP A 136 -2.17 -5.34 -1.57
CA ASP A 136 -2.87 -4.17 -2.13
C ASP A 136 -3.16 -4.35 -3.62
N MET A 137 -2.16 -4.74 -4.41
CA MET A 137 -2.36 -4.99 -5.85
C MET A 137 -3.38 -6.09 -6.11
N LEU A 138 -3.33 -7.19 -5.34
CA LEU A 138 -4.27 -8.31 -5.48
C LEU A 138 -5.69 -7.89 -5.07
N ALA A 139 -5.86 -7.16 -3.97
CA ALA A 139 -7.14 -6.62 -3.53
C ALA A 139 -7.76 -5.73 -4.61
N ASN A 140 -6.99 -4.78 -5.15
CA ASN A 140 -7.43 -3.90 -6.22
C ASN A 140 -7.86 -4.68 -7.49
N ILE A 141 -7.17 -5.77 -7.85
CA ILE A 141 -7.53 -6.63 -8.98
C ILE A 141 -8.87 -7.33 -8.69
N ARG A 142 -9.04 -7.93 -7.50
CA ARG A 142 -10.27 -8.61 -7.10
C ARG A 142 -11.47 -7.67 -7.03
N GLU A 143 -11.29 -6.48 -6.46
CA GLU A 143 -12.33 -5.45 -6.34
C GLU A 143 -12.75 -4.89 -7.70
N SER A 144 -11.85 -4.85 -8.68
CA SER A 144 -12.12 -4.25 -9.99
C SER A 144 -13.16 -5.05 -10.78
N LYS A 145 -13.33 -6.35 -10.51
CA LYS A 145 -14.22 -7.26 -11.26
C LYS A 145 -14.11 -7.07 -12.78
N GLY A 146 -12.91 -6.78 -13.27
CA GLY A 146 -12.62 -6.53 -14.67
C GLY A 146 -13.01 -5.13 -15.20
N THR A 147 -13.53 -4.24 -14.37
CA THR A 147 -13.89 -2.87 -14.79
C THR A 147 -12.68 -1.94 -14.93
N ARG A 148 -11.60 -2.21 -14.20
CA ARG A 148 -10.36 -1.41 -14.21
C ARG A 148 -9.22 -2.11 -14.98
N LYS A 149 -9.50 -2.61 -16.17
CA LYS A 149 -8.54 -3.40 -16.98
C LYS A 149 -7.17 -2.74 -17.18
N SER A 150 -7.12 -1.42 -17.31
CA SER A 150 -5.84 -0.71 -17.47
C SER A 150 -4.99 -0.72 -16.19
N GLN A 151 -5.60 -0.64 -15.02
CA GLN A 151 -4.92 -0.73 -13.73
C GLN A 151 -4.41 -2.15 -13.48
N GLU A 152 -5.25 -3.17 -13.71
CA GLU A 152 -4.87 -4.57 -13.63
C GLU A 152 -3.69 -4.88 -14.56
N LYS A 153 -3.74 -4.41 -15.81
CA LYS A 153 -2.64 -4.57 -16.77
C LYS A 153 -1.34 -3.95 -16.27
N ARG A 154 -1.41 -2.75 -15.63
CA ARG A 154 -0.23 -2.09 -15.04
C ARG A 154 0.35 -2.91 -13.90
N TYR A 155 -0.48 -3.40 -12.96
CA TYR A 155 -0.04 -4.22 -11.84
C TYR A 155 0.63 -5.51 -12.32
N ARG A 156 -0.02 -6.27 -13.21
CA ARG A 156 0.54 -7.51 -13.79
C ARG A 156 1.86 -7.24 -14.50
N LYS A 157 1.98 -6.15 -15.25
CA LYS A 157 3.20 -5.77 -15.94
C LYS A 157 4.32 -5.43 -14.95
N ALA A 158 4.03 -4.66 -13.89
CA ALA A 158 5.00 -4.30 -12.87
C ALA A 158 5.51 -5.53 -12.10
N VAL A 159 4.60 -6.44 -11.71
CA VAL A 159 4.95 -7.68 -11.02
C VAL A 159 5.77 -8.61 -11.92
N ARG A 160 5.47 -8.68 -13.22
CA ARG A 160 6.27 -9.45 -14.19
C ARG A 160 7.69 -8.89 -14.31
N CYS A 161 7.83 -7.58 -14.52
CA CYS A 161 9.15 -6.94 -14.55
C CYS A 161 9.93 -7.17 -13.25
N PHE A 162 9.27 -7.07 -12.10
CA PHE A 162 9.88 -7.38 -10.80
C PHE A 162 10.38 -8.84 -10.75
N SER A 163 9.56 -9.80 -11.19
CA SER A 163 9.91 -11.23 -11.14
C SER A 163 11.05 -11.59 -12.10
N GLU A 164 11.16 -10.90 -13.23
CA GLU A 164 12.21 -11.10 -14.22
C GLU A 164 13.56 -10.48 -13.80
N LEU A 165 13.52 -9.36 -13.07
CA LEU A 165 14.71 -8.61 -12.64
C LEU A 165 15.18 -8.98 -11.22
N GLY A 166 14.36 -9.71 -10.47
CA GLY A 166 14.55 -9.87 -9.03
C GLY A 166 15.44 -11.04 -8.67
N ASP A 167 16.62 -10.74 -8.14
CA ASP A 167 17.43 -11.65 -7.32
C ASP A 167 17.07 -11.51 -5.83
N LYS A 168 15.78 -11.24 -5.54
CA LYS A 168 15.32 -11.01 -4.17
C LYS A 168 14.89 -12.31 -3.53
N SER A 169 15.36 -12.57 -2.29
CA SER A 169 14.85 -13.67 -1.48
C SER A 169 13.34 -13.53 -1.22
N LEU A 170 12.54 -14.33 -1.92
CA LEU A 170 11.08 -14.33 -1.81
C LEU A 170 10.62 -15.44 -0.88
N THR A 171 9.75 -15.08 0.07
CA THR A 171 9.04 -16.08 0.88
C THR A 171 7.99 -16.81 0.05
N GLU A 172 7.50 -17.96 0.53
CA GLU A 172 6.40 -18.69 -0.12
C GLU A 172 5.13 -17.84 -0.26
N ALA A 173 4.86 -16.95 0.70
CA ALA A 173 3.76 -15.99 0.63
C ALA A 173 3.91 -15.04 -0.56
N HIS A 174 5.10 -14.48 -0.77
CA HIS A 174 5.38 -13.61 -1.93
C HIS A 174 5.18 -14.36 -3.25
N LYS A 175 5.69 -15.58 -3.37
CA LYS A 175 5.55 -16.40 -4.58
C LYS A 175 4.09 -16.70 -4.89
N LYS A 176 3.28 -17.07 -3.88
CA LYS A 176 1.85 -17.30 -4.03
C LYS A 176 1.10 -16.04 -4.47
N LEU A 177 1.39 -14.89 -3.88
CA LEU A 177 0.79 -13.60 -4.26
C LEU A 177 1.16 -13.19 -5.69
N ILE A 178 2.42 -13.33 -6.06
CA ILE A 178 2.90 -13.08 -7.43
C ILE A 178 2.15 -13.97 -8.42
N ALA A 179 2.04 -15.26 -8.14
CA ALA A 179 1.30 -16.19 -8.98
C ALA A 179 -0.17 -15.76 -9.10
N ALA A 180 -0.85 -15.44 -7.99
CA ALA A 180 -2.24 -14.99 -8.00
C ALA A 180 -2.45 -13.69 -8.79
N ILE A 181 -1.51 -12.73 -8.72
CA ILE A 181 -1.56 -11.49 -9.49
C ILE A 181 -1.35 -11.76 -10.99
N LEU A 182 -0.46 -12.69 -11.34
CA LEU A 182 -0.12 -13.00 -12.73
C LEU A 182 -1.12 -13.94 -13.39
N ASP A 183 -1.86 -14.72 -12.60
CA ASP A 183 -2.90 -15.62 -13.11
C ASP A 183 -4.00 -14.82 -13.84
N ARG A 184 -4.35 -15.28 -15.03
CA ARG A 184 -5.36 -14.65 -15.89
C ARG A 184 -6.75 -15.22 -15.70
N THR A 185 -6.91 -16.24 -14.85
CA THR A 185 -8.23 -16.78 -14.54
C THR A 185 -9.04 -15.74 -13.79
N PRO A 186 -10.25 -15.40 -14.25
CA PRO A 186 -11.17 -14.56 -13.49
C PRO A 186 -11.48 -15.29 -12.16
N VAL A 187 -11.24 -14.63 -11.05
CA VAL A 187 -11.67 -15.10 -9.72
C VAL A 187 -13.13 -14.78 -9.57
#